data_077caf81a4574da01bb1f9d027fdfe21
#
_entry.id   077caf81a4574da01bb1f9d027fdfe21
#
_cell.length_a   1.000
_cell.length_b   1.000
_cell.length_c   1.000
_cell.angle_alpha   90.00
_cell.angle_beta   90.00
_cell.angle_gamma   90.00
#
_symmetry.space_group_name_H-M   'P 1'
#
loop_
_entity.id
_entity.type
_entity.pdbx_description
1 polymer ?
#
loop_
_entity_poly.entity_id
_entity_poly.type
_entity_poly.pdbx_seq_one_letter_code
_entity_poly.pdbx_strand_id
1 'polypeptide(L)'
;VTRNKAAASSVTGGAFASQVSAITSAFGDPTRRAVYLFVRDANDGVTATQVAEQFEVHPNVARHHLDKLAAGGYLEVEVGRSENAGAGRPSKRYRTVTSAEPMQFPVRSDDLVLSLLGEALERLPRDAAESMAEEVGRKYGQAMAAGLTGDDVAAGQRSLRSALQKVADALTAHGFAAHAEKRQNKLRIINNHCPFGDVAIEHPVICAVDRGMVKGMLDALYGETSPETSASLPQGDRFCETTLHDQVQ
;
A
#
# COMPACT_ATOMS: atom_id res chain seq x y z
N VAL A 1 -27.74 -11.24 -24.50
CA VAL A 1 -26.43 -10.70 -24.11
C VAL A 1 -26.53 -10.33 -22.64
N THR A 2 -26.22 -11.28 -21.75
CA THR A 2 -26.27 -11.13 -20.29
C THR A 2 -24.96 -10.49 -19.81
N ARG A 3 -25.02 -9.25 -19.34
CA ARG A 3 -23.93 -8.55 -18.68
C ARG A 3 -23.69 -9.17 -17.29
N ASN A 4 -22.57 -9.84 -17.15
CA ASN A 4 -22.08 -10.34 -15.86
C ASN A 4 -21.59 -9.16 -15.02
N LYS A 5 -22.35 -8.81 -13.98
CA LYS A 5 -22.03 -7.74 -13.03
C LYS A 5 -21.07 -8.35 -11.99
N ALA A 6 -19.77 -8.17 -12.19
CA ALA A 6 -18.78 -8.54 -11.18
C ALA A 6 -19.05 -7.72 -9.91
N ALA A 7 -19.40 -8.39 -8.83
CA ALA A 7 -19.59 -7.82 -7.52
C ALA A 7 -18.21 -7.35 -6.98
N ALA A 8 -18.01 -6.05 -6.90
CA ALA A 8 -16.92 -5.47 -6.14
C ALA A 8 -17.17 -5.76 -4.65
N SER A 9 -16.37 -6.67 -4.09
CA SER A 9 -16.39 -7.00 -2.67
C SER A 9 -15.87 -5.78 -1.88
N SER A 10 -16.75 -5.08 -1.21
CA SER A 10 -16.40 -4.02 -0.28
C SER A 10 -15.71 -4.66 0.93
N VAL A 11 -14.38 -4.57 0.96
CA VAL A 11 -13.59 -4.94 2.15
C VAL A 11 -13.91 -3.91 3.23
N THR A 12 -14.66 -4.31 4.25
CA THR A 12 -14.96 -3.44 5.40
C THR A 12 -13.65 -3.07 6.11
N GLY A 13 -13.52 -1.83 6.62
CA GLY A 13 -12.30 -1.32 7.25
C GLY A 13 -11.71 -2.22 8.34
N GLY A 14 -12.55 -3.00 9.04
CA GLY A 14 -12.11 -4.00 10.02
C GLY A 14 -11.40 -5.21 9.39
N ALA A 15 -11.82 -5.67 8.21
CA ALA A 15 -11.16 -6.76 7.51
C ALA A 15 -9.78 -6.34 6.98
N PHE A 16 -9.66 -5.11 6.47
CA PHE A 16 -8.38 -4.54 6.04
C PHE A 16 -7.40 -4.39 7.20
N ALA A 17 -7.81 -3.81 8.32
CA ALA A 17 -6.98 -3.69 9.52
C ALA A 17 -6.51 -5.06 10.04
N SER A 18 -7.39 -6.07 10.02
CA SER A 18 -7.04 -7.45 10.39
C SER A 18 -6.03 -8.07 9.43
N GLN A 19 -6.15 -7.84 8.12
CA GLN A 19 -5.18 -8.30 7.12
C GLN A 19 -3.83 -7.63 7.29
N VAL A 20 -3.77 -6.31 7.47
CA VAL A 20 -2.53 -5.58 7.73
C VAL A 20 -1.87 -6.10 9.00
N SER A 21 -2.64 -6.29 10.08
CA SER A 21 -2.11 -6.84 11.33
C SER A 21 -1.56 -8.25 11.16
N ALA A 22 -2.24 -9.11 10.39
CA ALA A 22 -1.78 -10.47 10.10
C ALA A 22 -0.47 -10.47 9.29
N ILE A 23 -0.39 -9.64 8.23
CA ILE A 23 0.81 -9.49 7.41
C ILE A 23 1.97 -8.95 8.25
N THR A 24 1.73 -7.89 9.04
CA THR A 24 2.75 -7.30 9.91
C THR A 24 3.23 -8.30 10.97
N SER A 25 2.32 -9.09 11.56
CA SER A 25 2.66 -10.14 12.51
C SER A 25 3.50 -11.25 11.86
N ALA A 26 3.19 -11.63 10.62
CA ALA A 26 3.92 -12.67 9.90
C ALA A 26 5.28 -12.18 9.38
N PHE A 27 5.34 -10.98 8.78
CA PHE A 27 6.51 -10.48 8.05
C PHE A 27 7.21 -9.27 8.68
N GLY A 28 6.79 -8.81 9.87
CA GLY A 28 7.45 -7.73 10.60
C GLY A 28 8.89 -8.02 11.04
N ASP A 29 9.24 -9.29 11.19
CA ASP A 29 10.59 -9.76 11.54
C ASP A 29 11.44 -9.95 10.27
N PRO A 30 12.63 -9.30 10.14
CA PRO A 30 13.47 -9.41 8.95
C PRO A 30 13.94 -10.84 8.66
N THR A 31 14.33 -11.59 9.71
CA THR A 31 14.78 -12.98 9.58
C THR A 31 13.64 -13.85 9.07
N ARG A 32 12.43 -13.66 9.56
CA ARG A 32 11.26 -14.43 9.11
C ARG A 32 10.90 -14.13 7.66
N ARG A 33 11.06 -12.88 7.20
CA ARG A 33 10.92 -12.55 5.76
C ARG A 33 11.93 -13.31 4.90
N ALA A 34 13.19 -13.29 5.31
CA ALA A 34 14.25 -14.00 4.60
C ALA A 34 14.02 -15.52 4.58
N VAL A 35 13.56 -16.09 5.71
CA VAL A 35 13.17 -17.51 5.80
C VAL A 35 12.02 -17.82 4.82
N TYR A 36 10.99 -16.97 4.73
CA TYR A 36 9.89 -17.18 3.78
C TYR A 36 10.38 -17.20 2.32
N LEU A 37 11.25 -16.27 1.94
CA LEU A 37 11.81 -16.21 0.60
C LEU A 37 12.64 -17.46 0.29
N PHE A 38 13.44 -17.92 1.23
CA PHE A 38 14.22 -19.15 1.10
C PHE A 38 13.32 -20.39 0.91
N VAL A 39 12.21 -20.49 1.67
CA VAL A 39 11.22 -21.58 1.50
C VAL A 39 10.57 -21.52 0.12
N ARG A 40 10.23 -20.30 -0.33
CA ARG A 40 9.57 -20.07 -1.64
C ARG A 40 10.45 -20.55 -2.80
N ASP A 41 11.74 -20.30 -2.71
CA ASP A 41 12.69 -20.62 -3.78
C ASP A 41 13.10 -22.12 -3.77
N ALA A 42 12.68 -22.87 -2.73
CA ALA A 42 12.94 -24.31 -2.60
C ALA A 42 11.75 -25.14 -3.11
N ASN A 43 11.87 -25.69 -4.32
CA ASN A 43 10.81 -26.48 -4.97
C ASN A 43 10.32 -27.67 -4.13
N ASP A 44 11.23 -28.31 -3.37
CA ASP A 44 10.92 -29.49 -2.55
C ASP A 44 10.55 -29.15 -1.11
N GLY A 45 10.41 -27.86 -0.78
CA GLY A 45 10.24 -27.37 0.58
C GLY A 45 11.50 -27.58 1.45
N VAL A 46 11.47 -27.05 2.66
CA VAL A 46 12.63 -27.04 3.57
C VAL A 46 12.29 -27.60 4.95
N THR A 47 13.31 -28.09 5.64
CA THR A 47 13.22 -28.48 7.05
C THR A 47 13.74 -27.37 7.96
N ALA A 48 13.37 -27.40 9.25
CA ALA A 48 13.89 -26.44 10.22
C ALA A 48 15.43 -26.52 10.38
N THR A 49 16.02 -27.68 10.13
CA THR A 49 17.49 -27.86 10.17
C THR A 49 18.14 -27.11 9.01
N GLN A 50 17.62 -27.24 7.79
CA GLN A 50 18.14 -26.53 6.62
C GLN A 50 18.04 -25.02 6.78
N VAL A 51 16.93 -24.53 7.34
CA VAL A 51 16.78 -23.10 7.66
C VAL A 51 17.76 -22.66 8.74
N ALA A 52 17.96 -23.48 9.78
CA ALA A 52 18.91 -23.19 10.84
C ALA A 52 20.35 -23.05 10.31
N GLU A 53 20.76 -23.94 9.43
CA GLU A 53 22.07 -23.93 8.75
C GLU A 53 22.20 -22.71 7.83
N GLN A 54 21.19 -22.43 6.99
CA GLN A 54 21.22 -21.32 6.03
C GLN A 54 21.32 -19.94 6.70
N PHE A 55 20.64 -19.76 7.83
CA PHE A 55 20.56 -18.47 8.52
C PHE A 55 21.42 -18.37 9.79
N GLU A 56 22.23 -19.39 10.04
CA GLU A 56 23.12 -19.49 11.22
C GLU A 56 22.36 -19.25 12.54
N VAL A 57 21.14 -19.80 12.66
CA VAL A 57 20.32 -19.69 13.86
C VAL A 57 20.12 -21.07 14.53
N HIS A 58 19.76 -21.06 15.79
CA HIS A 58 19.44 -22.31 16.48
C HIS A 58 18.20 -22.97 15.85
N PRO A 59 18.15 -24.34 15.70
CA PRO A 59 17.03 -25.04 15.07
C PRO A 59 15.65 -24.73 15.68
N ASN A 60 15.58 -24.43 16.97
CA ASN A 60 14.32 -24.01 17.61
C ASN A 60 13.87 -22.62 17.16
N VAL A 61 14.80 -21.71 16.87
CA VAL A 61 14.49 -20.36 16.31
C VAL A 61 13.99 -20.50 14.89
N ALA A 62 14.68 -21.30 14.06
CA ALA A 62 14.23 -21.61 12.71
C ALA A 62 12.82 -22.21 12.70
N ARG A 63 12.55 -23.17 13.59
CA ARG A 63 11.23 -23.78 13.73
C ARG A 63 10.18 -22.76 14.15
N HIS A 64 10.49 -21.86 15.10
CA HIS A 64 9.58 -20.82 15.53
C HIS A 64 9.18 -19.88 14.37
N HIS A 65 10.12 -19.46 13.52
CA HIS A 65 9.83 -18.65 12.33
C HIS A 65 8.95 -19.42 11.34
N LEU A 66 9.26 -20.68 11.06
CA LEU A 66 8.51 -21.53 10.15
C LEU A 66 7.08 -21.81 10.67
N ASP A 67 6.93 -22.15 11.95
CA ASP A 67 5.62 -22.40 12.56
C ASP A 67 4.74 -21.12 12.58
N LYS A 68 5.35 -19.94 12.80
CA LYS A 68 4.64 -18.66 12.70
C LYS A 68 4.14 -18.36 11.28
N LEU A 69 4.94 -18.64 10.26
CA LEU A 69 4.54 -18.49 8.87
C LEU A 69 3.44 -19.50 8.51
N ALA A 70 3.54 -20.74 8.99
CA ALA A 70 2.51 -21.75 8.79
C ALA A 70 1.19 -21.39 9.49
N ALA A 71 1.25 -20.90 10.72
CA ALA A 71 0.08 -20.43 11.46
C ALA A 71 -0.62 -19.23 10.78
N GLY A 72 0.15 -18.40 10.07
CA GLY A 72 -0.37 -17.31 9.25
C GLY A 72 -0.94 -17.74 7.89
N GLY A 73 -0.86 -19.03 7.54
CA GLY A 73 -1.34 -19.57 6.26
C GLY A 73 -0.39 -19.32 5.08
N TYR A 74 0.84 -18.90 5.33
CA TYR A 74 1.84 -18.64 4.27
C TYR A 74 2.65 -19.87 3.89
N LEU A 75 2.74 -20.85 4.80
CA LEU A 75 3.38 -22.13 4.56
C LEU A 75 2.43 -23.28 4.93
N GLU A 76 2.53 -24.35 4.19
CA GLU A 76 1.97 -25.66 4.55
C GLU A 76 3.03 -26.58 5.12
N VAL A 77 2.61 -27.50 5.98
CA VAL A 77 3.49 -28.40 6.70
C VAL A 77 3.19 -29.83 6.28
N GLU A 78 4.13 -30.47 5.62
CA GLU A 78 4.09 -31.90 5.34
C GLU A 78 4.92 -32.65 6.37
N VAL A 79 4.37 -33.75 6.89
CA VAL A 79 5.10 -34.67 7.75
C VAL A 79 5.45 -35.90 6.92
N GLY A 80 6.69 -36.00 6.49
CA GLY A 80 7.13 -37.08 5.60
C GLY A 80 8.45 -37.72 6.07
N ARG A 81 8.66 -38.95 5.63
CA ARG A 81 10.02 -39.56 5.63
C ARG A 81 10.70 -39.18 4.32
N SER A 82 11.87 -38.59 4.39
CA SER A 82 12.70 -38.44 3.19
C SER A 82 13.04 -39.80 2.65
N GLU A 83 12.88 -40.01 1.35
CA GLU A 83 13.22 -41.30 0.70
C GLU A 83 14.69 -41.70 0.90
N ASN A 84 15.57 -40.75 1.26
CA ASN A 84 16.98 -40.95 1.51
C ASN A 84 17.38 -40.91 2.99
N ALA A 85 16.44 -40.80 3.95
CA ALA A 85 16.73 -40.81 5.36
C ALA A 85 16.59 -42.25 5.91
N GLY A 86 17.70 -42.84 6.38
CA GLY A 86 17.67 -44.07 7.19
C GLY A 86 16.66 -43.95 8.34
N ALA A 87 16.56 -44.98 9.22
CA ALA A 87 15.56 -45.13 10.28
C ALA A 87 15.48 -43.95 11.30
N GLY A 88 15.21 -42.73 10.82
CA GLY A 88 15.06 -41.49 11.60
C GLY A 88 13.59 -41.11 11.85
N ARG A 89 13.38 -40.26 12.85
CA ARG A 89 12.05 -39.67 13.18
C ARG A 89 11.55 -38.87 11.99
N PRO A 90 10.26 -38.96 11.60
CA PRO A 90 9.66 -38.13 10.55
C PRO A 90 9.98 -36.66 10.79
N SER A 91 10.46 -35.94 9.78
CA SER A 91 10.73 -34.51 9.87
C SER A 91 9.60 -33.71 9.23
N LYS A 92 9.28 -32.56 9.82
CA LYS A 92 8.38 -31.57 9.22
C LYS A 92 9.11 -30.90 8.06
N ARG A 93 8.43 -30.83 6.92
CA ARG A 93 8.88 -30.08 5.75
C ARG A 93 7.89 -28.97 5.49
N TYR A 94 8.39 -27.77 5.27
CA TYR A 94 7.60 -26.57 5.06
C TYR A 94 7.70 -26.15 3.60
N ARG A 95 6.55 -25.89 2.98
CA ARG A 95 6.43 -25.41 1.60
C ARG A 95 5.54 -24.17 1.56
N THR A 96 5.69 -23.35 0.53
CA THR A 96 4.72 -22.28 0.28
C THR A 96 3.38 -22.87 -0.13
N VAL A 97 2.31 -22.28 0.36
CA VAL A 97 0.93 -22.70 0.04
C VAL A 97 0.66 -22.41 -1.44
N THR A 98 0.45 -23.47 -2.22
CA THR A 98 0.22 -23.38 -3.68
C THR A 98 -1.26 -23.11 -4.03
N SER A 99 -2.18 -23.34 -3.08
CA SER A 99 -3.64 -23.30 -3.30
C SER A 99 -4.39 -22.17 -2.61
N ALA A 100 -3.76 -21.40 -1.72
CA ALA A 100 -4.28 -20.07 -1.44
C ALA A 100 -4.10 -19.28 -2.73
N GLU A 101 -5.14 -18.50 -3.13
CA GLU A 101 -4.85 -17.42 -4.07
C GLU A 101 -3.49 -16.87 -3.63
N PRO A 102 -2.46 -16.95 -4.45
CA PRO A 102 -1.16 -16.55 -4.00
C PRO A 102 -1.43 -15.18 -3.40
N MET A 103 -0.88 -14.92 -2.18
CA MET A 103 -0.59 -13.55 -1.87
C MET A 103 0.34 -13.17 -3.03
N GLN A 104 -0.33 -12.87 -4.14
CA GLN A 104 0.26 -12.23 -5.26
C GLN A 104 0.65 -10.88 -4.65
N PHE A 105 1.85 -10.91 -4.09
CA PHE A 105 2.75 -9.89 -4.58
C PHE A 105 3.04 -10.34 -6.03
N PRO A 106 2.26 -9.89 -7.01
CA PRO A 106 2.80 -9.96 -8.34
C PRO A 106 4.16 -9.33 -8.15
N VAL A 107 5.18 -9.88 -8.74
CA VAL A 107 6.28 -9.02 -9.18
C VAL A 107 5.53 -7.99 -10.01
N ARG A 108 5.07 -6.95 -9.29
CA ARG A 108 4.27 -5.91 -9.89
C ARG A 108 5.27 -5.21 -10.75
N SER A 109 5.11 -5.40 -12.02
CA SER A 109 5.71 -4.50 -13.01
C SER A 109 5.10 -3.09 -12.89
N ASP A 110 4.41 -2.80 -11.75
CA ASP A 110 3.85 -1.49 -11.45
C ASP A 110 4.97 -0.45 -11.46
N ASP A 111 6.13 -0.78 -10.87
CA ASP A 111 7.29 0.10 -10.88
C ASP A 111 7.78 0.35 -12.32
N LEU A 112 7.83 -0.70 -13.15
CA LEU A 112 8.19 -0.56 -14.56
C LEU A 112 7.14 0.25 -15.33
N VAL A 113 5.86 0.03 -15.07
CA VAL A 113 4.77 0.78 -15.71
C VAL A 113 4.79 2.24 -15.25
N LEU A 114 5.01 2.49 -13.97
CA LEU A 114 5.13 3.84 -13.42
C LEU A 114 6.37 4.57 -13.96
N SER A 115 7.53 3.89 -14.06
CA SER A 115 8.73 4.47 -14.67
C SER A 115 8.50 4.78 -16.15
N LEU A 116 7.88 3.85 -16.91
CA LEU A 116 7.54 4.10 -18.31
C LEU A 116 6.58 5.28 -18.46
N LEU A 117 5.59 5.39 -17.56
CA LEU A 117 4.65 6.52 -17.55
C LEU A 117 5.38 7.82 -17.20
N GLY A 118 6.27 7.79 -16.19
CA GLY A 118 7.10 8.93 -15.80
C GLY A 118 7.92 9.46 -16.97
N GLU A 119 8.69 8.58 -17.63
CA GLU A 119 9.46 8.94 -18.84
C GLU A 119 8.57 9.43 -19.99
N ALA A 120 7.39 8.88 -20.18
CA ALA A 120 6.46 9.33 -21.21
C ALA A 120 5.95 10.75 -20.92
N LEU A 121 5.66 11.05 -19.64
CA LEU A 121 5.24 12.38 -19.19
C LEU A 121 6.35 13.42 -19.35
N GLU A 122 7.61 13.06 -19.10
CA GLU A 122 8.77 13.96 -19.27
C GLU A 122 9.02 14.36 -20.74
N ARG A 123 8.52 13.60 -21.69
CA ARG A 123 8.58 13.95 -23.12
C ARG A 123 7.55 15.00 -23.54
N LEU A 124 6.58 15.30 -22.69
CA LEU A 124 5.59 16.34 -22.91
C LEU A 124 6.12 17.70 -22.40
N PRO A 125 5.61 18.83 -22.92
CA PRO A 125 5.80 20.11 -22.26
C PRO A 125 5.36 20.01 -20.80
N ARG A 126 6.16 20.57 -19.89
CA ARG A 126 5.96 20.42 -18.44
C ARG A 126 4.53 20.76 -17.99
N ASP A 127 4.01 21.90 -18.45
CA ASP A 127 2.66 22.34 -18.08
C ASP A 127 1.58 21.35 -18.57
N ALA A 128 1.77 20.74 -19.74
CA ALA A 128 0.86 19.75 -20.28
C ALA A 128 0.91 18.44 -19.47
N ALA A 129 2.10 18.00 -19.09
CA ALA A 129 2.29 16.81 -18.27
C ALA A 129 1.67 16.98 -16.86
N GLU A 130 1.96 18.11 -16.20
CA GLU A 130 1.40 18.44 -14.88
C GLU A 130 -0.13 18.56 -14.95
N SER A 131 -0.68 19.25 -15.95
CA SER A 131 -2.13 19.39 -16.13
C SER A 131 -2.82 18.05 -16.37
N MET A 132 -2.22 17.17 -17.18
CA MET A 132 -2.76 15.84 -17.45
C MET A 132 -2.71 14.96 -16.17
N ALA A 133 -1.61 14.97 -15.44
CA ALA A 133 -1.45 14.22 -14.21
C ALA A 133 -2.44 14.69 -13.14
N GLU A 134 -2.62 16.00 -12.99
CA GLU A 134 -3.59 16.59 -12.05
C GLU A 134 -5.03 16.24 -12.44
N GLU A 135 -5.37 16.28 -13.72
CA GLU A 135 -6.72 15.92 -14.19
C GLU A 135 -7.04 14.44 -13.95
N VAL A 136 -6.07 13.54 -14.16
CA VAL A 136 -6.22 12.11 -13.82
C VAL A 136 -6.42 11.94 -12.32
N GLY A 137 -5.60 12.59 -11.51
CA GLY A 137 -5.72 12.59 -10.05
C GLY A 137 -7.10 13.12 -9.61
N ARG A 138 -7.56 14.23 -10.18
CA ARG A 138 -8.85 14.83 -9.87
C ARG A 138 -10.02 13.88 -10.12
N LYS A 139 -10.04 13.19 -11.26
CA LYS A 139 -11.06 12.18 -11.58
C LYS A 139 -11.03 11.02 -10.59
N TYR A 140 -9.83 10.57 -10.22
CA TYR A 140 -9.66 9.50 -9.24
C TYR A 140 -10.13 9.94 -7.85
N GLY A 141 -9.77 11.15 -7.40
CA GLY A 141 -10.24 11.74 -6.15
C GLY A 141 -11.76 11.88 -6.08
N GLN A 142 -12.41 12.29 -7.17
CA GLN A 142 -13.87 12.33 -7.26
C GLN A 142 -14.49 10.93 -7.10
N ALA A 143 -13.89 9.91 -7.72
CA ALA A 143 -14.34 8.53 -7.56
C ALA A 143 -14.16 8.01 -6.13
N MET A 144 -13.04 8.39 -5.46
CA MET A 144 -12.83 8.10 -4.04
C MET A 144 -13.91 8.73 -3.16
N ALA A 145 -14.23 10.01 -3.38
CA ALA A 145 -15.28 10.71 -2.64
C ALA A 145 -16.66 10.08 -2.85
N ALA A 146 -16.96 9.60 -4.04
CA ALA A 146 -18.21 8.90 -4.34
C ALA A 146 -18.34 7.55 -3.60
N GLY A 147 -17.25 6.96 -3.13
CA GLY A 147 -17.23 5.76 -2.30
C GLY A 147 -17.45 6.03 -0.81
N LEU A 148 -17.49 7.29 -0.37
CA LEU A 148 -17.73 7.64 1.03
C LEU A 148 -19.21 7.44 1.40
N THR A 149 -19.46 7.13 2.68
CA THR A 149 -20.82 6.96 3.20
C THR A 149 -21.53 8.31 3.35
N GLY A 150 -22.87 8.29 3.43
CA GLY A 150 -23.68 9.51 3.65
C GLY A 150 -23.25 10.29 4.88
N ASP A 151 -22.86 9.63 5.97
CA ASP A 151 -22.37 10.26 7.20
C ASP A 151 -21.02 10.96 7.00
N ASP A 152 -20.12 10.38 6.21
CA ASP A 152 -18.81 10.97 5.87
C ASP A 152 -18.98 12.19 4.97
N VAL A 153 -19.88 12.13 4.00
CA VAL A 153 -20.22 13.25 3.11
C VAL A 153 -20.83 14.39 3.93
N ALA A 154 -21.82 14.09 4.78
CA ALA A 154 -22.43 15.10 5.66
C ALA A 154 -21.41 15.71 6.64
N ALA A 155 -20.42 14.94 7.10
CA ALA A 155 -19.34 15.47 7.93
C ALA A 155 -18.42 16.41 7.14
N GLY A 156 -18.07 16.06 5.89
CA GLY A 156 -17.25 16.89 5.00
C GLY A 156 -17.91 18.24 4.69
N GLN A 157 -19.19 18.23 4.43
CA GLN A 157 -19.97 19.44 4.09
C GLN A 157 -20.09 20.47 5.23
N ARG A 158 -19.82 20.07 6.48
CA ARG A 158 -19.94 20.99 7.65
C ARG A 158 -18.87 22.07 7.68
N SER A 159 -17.68 21.80 7.24
CA SER A 159 -16.57 22.74 7.21
C SER A 159 -15.41 22.22 6.37
N LEU A 160 -14.61 23.13 5.84
CA LEU A 160 -13.38 22.78 5.11
C LEU A 160 -12.44 21.90 5.96
N ARG A 161 -12.35 22.15 7.27
CA ARG A 161 -11.55 21.34 8.18
C ARG A 161 -12.07 19.89 8.25
N SER A 162 -13.37 19.70 8.31
CA SER A 162 -13.97 18.35 8.31
C SER A 162 -13.75 17.65 6.98
N ALA A 163 -13.90 18.38 5.85
CA ALA A 163 -13.59 17.84 4.53
C ALA A 163 -12.13 17.39 4.44
N LEU A 164 -11.20 18.23 4.91
CA LEU A 164 -9.77 17.89 4.92
C LEU A 164 -9.47 16.61 5.72
N GLN A 165 -10.11 16.44 6.89
CA GLN A 165 -9.94 15.24 7.68
C GLN A 165 -10.43 14.00 6.91
N LYS A 166 -11.56 14.08 6.22
CA LYS A 166 -12.07 12.98 5.41
C LYS A 166 -11.19 12.67 4.21
N VAL A 167 -10.61 13.68 3.60
CA VAL A 167 -9.59 13.50 2.53
C VAL A 167 -8.36 12.79 3.08
N ALA A 168 -7.83 13.20 4.23
CA ALA A 168 -6.67 12.57 4.86
C ALA A 168 -6.96 11.10 5.25
N ASP A 169 -8.14 10.81 5.79
CA ASP A 169 -8.57 9.46 6.12
C ASP A 169 -8.64 8.57 4.86
N ALA A 170 -9.20 9.10 3.77
CA ALA A 170 -9.28 8.39 2.50
C ALA A 170 -7.91 8.17 1.85
N LEU A 171 -7.04 9.17 1.84
CA LEU A 171 -5.66 9.03 1.37
C LEU A 171 -4.90 7.96 2.18
N THR A 172 -5.09 7.95 3.52
CA THR A 172 -4.48 6.93 4.38
C THR A 172 -4.96 5.53 4.04
N ALA A 173 -6.25 5.35 3.73
CA ALA A 173 -6.79 4.08 3.25
C ALA A 173 -6.19 3.64 1.89
N HIS A 174 -5.61 4.58 1.13
CA HIS A 174 -4.93 4.35 -0.15
C HIS A 174 -3.39 4.36 -0.03
N GLY A 175 -2.85 4.30 1.17
CA GLY A 175 -1.42 4.09 1.42
C GLY A 175 -0.58 5.34 1.66
N PHE A 176 -1.19 6.53 1.82
CA PHE A 176 -0.45 7.80 1.98
C PHE A 176 -0.10 8.12 3.43
N ALA A 177 -0.37 7.47 4.45
CA ALA A 177 -0.13 7.88 5.85
C ALA A 177 -0.40 9.39 6.09
N ALA A 178 -1.59 9.84 5.65
CA ALA A 178 -1.98 11.24 5.62
C ALA A 178 -2.68 11.68 6.92
N HIS A 179 -2.48 12.92 7.32
CA HIS A 179 -3.27 13.54 8.38
C HIS A 179 -3.52 15.02 8.09
N ALA A 180 -4.66 15.52 8.57
CA ALA A 180 -5.04 16.92 8.44
C ALA A 180 -4.64 17.68 9.70
N GLU A 181 -4.03 18.86 9.53
CA GLU A 181 -3.73 19.75 10.64
C GLU A 181 -3.99 21.23 10.31
N LYS A 182 -4.06 22.06 11.35
CA LYS A 182 -4.13 23.52 11.22
C LYS A 182 -2.88 24.12 11.84
N ARG A 183 -2.11 24.88 11.06
CA ARG A 183 -0.94 25.61 11.54
C ARG A 183 -0.95 27.03 10.99
N GLN A 184 -0.71 28.00 11.86
CA GLN A 184 -0.68 29.43 11.49
C GLN A 184 -1.89 29.89 10.67
N ASN A 185 -3.08 29.44 11.07
CA ASN A 185 -4.35 29.69 10.40
C ASN A 185 -4.52 29.10 8.98
N LYS A 186 -3.59 28.25 8.52
CA LYS A 186 -3.69 27.49 7.27
C LYS A 186 -4.10 26.06 7.56
N LEU A 187 -5.02 25.55 6.77
CA LEU A 187 -5.39 24.14 6.76
C LEU A 187 -4.48 23.40 5.79
N ARG A 188 -3.98 22.22 6.20
CA ARG A 188 -3.07 21.45 5.39
C ARG A 188 -3.21 19.94 5.62
N ILE A 189 -2.84 19.18 4.61
CA ILE A 189 -2.64 17.73 4.66
C ILE A 189 -1.15 17.46 4.64
N ILE A 190 -0.68 16.63 5.57
CA ILE A 190 0.67 16.13 5.61
C ILE A 190 0.65 14.66 5.23
N ASN A 191 1.43 14.27 4.23
CA ASN A 191 1.64 12.89 3.81
C ASN A 191 3.05 12.46 4.25
N ASN A 192 3.13 11.54 5.21
CA ASN A 192 4.41 11.01 5.72
C ASN A 192 4.91 9.81 4.90
N HIS A 193 4.11 9.27 4.01
CA HIS A 193 4.44 8.19 3.09
C HIS A 193 3.81 8.43 1.73
N CYS A 194 4.58 8.15 0.67
CA CYS A 194 4.12 8.22 -0.71
C CYS A 194 3.96 6.81 -1.27
N PRO A 195 2.77 6.40 -1.73
CA PRO A 195 2.57 5.08 -2.31
C PRO A 195 3.25 4.90 -3.67
N PHE A 196 3.67 6.00 -4.32
CA PHE A 196 4.42 5.96 -5.58
C PHE A 196 5.93 5.71 -5.36
N GLY A 197 6.41 5.75 -4.10
CA GLY A 197 7.77 5.40 -3.72
C GLY A 197 8.83 6.22 -4.45
N ASP A 198 9.93 5.54 -4.81
CA ASP A 198 11.08 6.16 -5.47
C ASP A 198 10.76 6.71 -6.86
N VAL A 199 9.75 6.16 -7.54
CA VAL A 199 9.30 6.63 -8.87
C VAL A 199 8.84 8.09 -8.82
N ALA A 200 8.22 8.54 -7.72
CA ALA A 200 7.85 9.95 -7.57
C ALA A 200 9.08 10.85 -7.36
N ILE A 201 10.19 10.30 -6.83
CA ILE A 201 11.47 11.02 -6.69
C ILE A 201 12.14 11.15 -8.05
N GLU A 202 12.13 10.08 -8.85
CA GLU A 202 12.69 10.06 -10.20
C GLU A 202 11.88 10.92 -11.17
N HIS A 203 10.54 10.88 -11.06
CA HIS A 203 9.60 11.57 -11.93
C HIS A 203 8.64 12.48 -11.14
N PRO A 204 9.08 13.67 -10.70
CA PRO A 204 8.30 14.57 -9.83
C PRO A 204 6.94 15.00 -10.39
N VAL A 205 6.73 14.90 -11.70
CA VAL A 205 5.43 15.17 -12.34
C VAL A 205 4.30 14.29 -11.79
N ILE A 206 4.63 13.10 -11.27
CA ILE A 206 3.66 12.19 -10.65
C ILE A 206 3.02 12.83 -9.40
N CYS A 207 3.70 13.75 -8.70
CA CYS A 207 3.13 14.47 -7.57
C CYS A 207 1.91 15.33 -7.94
N ALA A 208 1.75 15.69 -9.21
CA ALA A 208 0.54 16.36 -9.67
C ALA A 208 -0.71 15.47 -9.59
N VAL A 209 -0.54 14.14 -9.65
CA VAL A 209 -1.63 13.18 -9.42
C VAL A 209 -2.15 13.28 -7.98
N ASP A 210 -1.25 13.33 -6.98
CA ASP A 210 -1.63 13.49 -5.56
C ASP A 210 -2.39 14.80 -5.34
N ARG A 211 -1.86 15.92 -5.84
CA ARG A 211 -2.55 17.22 -5.78
C ARG A 211 -3.93 17.16 -6.43
N GLY A 212 -4.04 16.52 -7.58
CA GLY A 212 -5.31 16.29 -8.26
C GLY A 212 -6.28 15.46 -7.43
N MET A 213 -5.83 14.40 -6.78
CA MET A 213 -6.67 13.56 -5.92
C MET A 213 -7.24 14.36 -4.75
N VAL A 214 -6.40 15.14 -4.05
CA VAL A 214 -6.83 16.03 -2.97
C VAL A 214 -7.88 17.01 -3.48
N LYS A 215 -7.61 17.67 -4.63
CA LYS A 215 -8.55 18.60 -5.25
C LYS A 215 -9.88 17.93 -5.60
N GLY A 216 -9.84 16.79 -6.27
CA GLY A 216 -11.06 16.08 -6.69
C GLY A 216 -11.94 15.63 -5.54
N MET A 217 -11.34 15.19 -4.44
CA MET A 217 -12.08 14.85 -3.22
C MET A 217 -12.69 16.07 -2.54
N LEU A 218 -11.92 17.16 -2.40
CA LEU A 218 -12.39 18.39 -1.77
C LEU A 218 -13.51 19.03 -2.59
N ASP A 219 -13.36 19.12 -3.91
CA ASP A 219 -14.40 19.65 -4.81
C ASP A 219 -15.73 18.88 -4.65
N ALA A 220 -15.65 17.55 -4.46
CA ALA A 220 -16.84 16.71 -4.28
C ALA A 220 -17.45 16.81 -2.87
N LEU A 221 -16.63 17.04 -1.82
CA LEU A 221 -17.10 17.07 -0.43
C LEU A 221 -17.49 18.45 0.06
N TYR A 222 -16.79 19.48 -0.37
CA TYR A 222 -16.93 20.83 0.19
C TYR A 222 -17.29 21.88 -0.85
N GLY A 223 -16.78 21.75 -2.06
CA GLY A 223 -16.91 22.69 -3.14
C GLY A 223 -15.54 23.07 -3.73
N GLU A 224 -15.54 24.03 -4.65
CA GLU A 224 -14.33 24.42 -5.37
C GLU A 224 -13.21 24.86 -4.44
N THR A 225 -12.05 24.23 -4.57
CA THR A 225 -10.85 24.48 -3.77
C THR A 225 -9.62 24.56 -4.65
N SER A 226 -8.57 25.21 -4.13
CA SER A 226 -7.27 25.34 -4.80
C SER A 226 -6.17 24.83 -3.87
N PRO A 227 -5.94 23.50 -3.80
CA PRO A 227 -4.84 22.94 -3.05
C PRO A 227 -3.50 23.25 -3.72
N GLU A 228 -2.50 23.63 -2.92
CA GLU A 228 -1.14 23.91 -3.37
C GLU A 228 -0.15 23.01 -2.63
N THR A 229 0.83 22.46 -3.37
CA THR A 229 1.93 21.70 -2.76
C THR A 229 2.95 22.68 -2.23
N SER A 230 3.18 22.71 -0.92
CA SER A 230 4.13 23.61 -0.23
C SER A 230 5.43 22.91 0.18
N ALA A 231 5.44 21.56 0.23
CA ALA A 231 6.62 20.74 0.44
C ALA A 231 6.43 19.39 -0.24
N SER A 232 7.50 18.77 -0.75
CA SER A 232 7.43 17.43 -1.34
C SER A 232 8.74 16.65 -1.20
N LEU A 233 8.60 15.33 -1.01
CA LEU A 233 9.74 14.40 -0.93
C LEU A 233 10.69 14.50 -2.14
N PRO A 234 10.23 14.62 -3.40
CA PRO A 234 11.10 14.84 -4.55
C PRO A 234 11.94 16.13 -4.50
N GLN A 235 11.51 17.13 -3.74
CA GLN A 235 12.28 18.37 -3.53
C GLN A 235 13.25 18.28 -2.36
N GLY A 236 13.33 17.11 -1.70
CA GLY A 236 14.21 16.87 -0.57
C GLY A 236 13.59 17.18 0.80
N ASP A 237 12.29 17.46 0.86
CA ASP A 237 11.57 17.64 2.11
C ASP A 237 11.37 16.30 2.84
N ARG A 238 11.07 16.37 4.14
CA ARG A 238 10.86 15.18 4.99
C ARG A 238 9.48 14.55 4.83
N PHE A 239 8.54 15.26 4.24
CA PHE A 239 7.14 14.87 4.01
C PHE A 239 6.58 15.69 2.85
N CYS A 240 5.44 15.26 2.30
CA CYS A 240 4.68 16.09 1.36
C CYS A 240 3.64 16.89 2.13
N GLU A 241 3.48 18.17 1.76
CA GLU A 241 2.51 19.08 2.35
C GLU A 241 1.64 19.70 1.26
N THR A 242 0.33 19.55 1.40
CA THR A 242 -0.66 20.23 0.58
C THR A 242 -1.41 21.24 1.44
N THR A 243 -1.29 22.51 1.13
CA THR A 243 -1.95 23.62 1.83
C THR A 243 -3.20 24.07 1.09
N LEU A 244 -4.18 24.55 1.88
CA LEU A 244 -5.37 25.23 1.37
C LEU A 244 -5.41 26.62 1.95
N HIS A 245 -5.60 27.59 1.08
CA HIS A 245 -5.91 28.94 1.49
C HIS A 245 -7.39 28.99 1.87
N ASP A 246 -7.66 29.40 3.12
CA ASP A 246 -9.02 29.68 3.57
C ASP A 246 -9.53 30.88 2.74
N GLN A 247 -10.32 30.62 1.72
CA GLN A 247 -11.04 31.70 1.03
C GLN A 247 -12.16 32.15 1.96
N VAL A 248 -11.80 33.01 2.93
CA VAL A 248 -12.78 33.71 3.73
C VAL A 248 -13.54 34.63 2.78
N GLN A 249 -14.78 34.24 2.42
CA GLN A 249 -15.80 35.19 1.99
C GLN A 249 -16.44 35.85 3.20
#